data_9982585aba50a3fd9e53171577c3f332
#
_entry.id   9982585aba50a3fd9e53171577c3f332
#
_cell.length_a   1.000
_cell.length_b   1.000
_cell.length_c   1.000
_cell.angle_alpha   90.00
_cell.angle_beta   90.00
_cell.angle_gamma   90.00
#
_symmetry.space_group_name_H-M   'P 1'
#
loop_
_entity.id
_entity.type
_entity.pdbx_description
1 polymer ?
#
loop_
_entity_poly.entity_id
_entity_poly.type
_entity_poly.pdbx_seq_one_letter_code
_entity_poly.pdbx_strand_id
1 'polypeptide(L)'
;MKSLVLQLYRFAVVAVIAWLIRDVAVRQRIQGESPLMASEVVAFLPTAHALRPDDSARDGLFVLDRAGRELGYVVRTQPRCRDIIGYAGVTNALIVLDPNWKILGLQIYASEDTTSYVHDISIDRRFLKKWNALTWDAAADLGLKAAGIEGVSGATMTSMAIAQSVKARLRLSRDELAARVPLRFAWRDYAMLLVLAVAALIAFGKPERRHRWKRPYQIALIVYVGFIAGDLIAQKLFVGWTRAGIPWTTAPGLVLLAAAALIVPWTTGKPFYCHHICPHGAAQELTWNFRLMVGRALRARLTGSPPTEPDEEHPSRQKYPAPAPALSASVIRGLENLPAGLIVLTLVVALLAIPLDLAGIEPFAAYIVRSAGIATLVVAAVGLIASFFVPQAYCRFGCPTGALLNFVRHRGTTDRFSRRDFAALALVALAVLLNWKHLSVIFWLQGL
;
A
#
# COMPACT_ATOMS: atom_id res chain seq x y z
N MET A 1 -8.01 34.21 -1.72
CA MET A 1 -8.79 33.58 -2.82
C MET A 1 -7.93 32.81 -3.80
N LYS A 2 -6.88 33.37 -4.43
CA LYS A 2 -6.05 32.66 -5.45
C LYS A 2 -5.40 31.37 -4.94
N SER A 3 -4.95 31.32 -3.67
CA SER A 3 -4.34 30.11 -3.07
C SER A 3 -5.36 28.98 -2.87
N LEU A 4 -6.59 29.26 -2.45
CA LEU A 4 -7.63 28.26 -2.28
C LEU A 4 -8.04 27.64 -3.62
N VAL A 5 -8.22 28.45 -4.66
CA VAL A 5 -8.56 28.00 -6.02
C VAL A 5 -7.49 27.03 -6.54
N LEU A 6 -6.20 27.36 -6.34
CA LEU A 6 -5.10 26.49 -6.74
C LEU A 6 -5.09 25.15 -5.97
N GLN A 7 -5.43 25.17 -4.69
CA GLN A 7 -5.54 23.94 -3.89
C GLN A 7 -6.73 23.07 -4.35
N LEU A 8 -7.89 23.67 -4.58
CA LEU A 8 -9.04 22.98 -5.15
C LEU A 8 -8.72 22.36 -6.51
N TYR A 9 -8.02 23.09 -7.38
CA TYR A 9 -7.53 22.57 -8.65
C TYR A 9 -6.66 21.30 -8.45
N ARG A 10 -5.68 21.34 -7.55
CA ARG A 10 -4.79 20.19 -7.28
C ARG A 10 -5.54 18.97 -6.77
N PHE A 11 -6.51 19.17 -5.87
CA PHE A 11 -7.39 18.09 -5.41
C PHE A 11 -8.28 17.57 -6.52
N ALA A 12 -8.82 18.44 -7.36
CA ALA A 12 -9.63 18.03 -8.51
C ALA A 12 -8.82 17.17 -9.49
N VAL A 13 -7.56 17.53 -9.77
CA VAL A 13 -6.66 16.72 -10.60
C VAL A 13 -6.47 15.32 -10.02
N VAL A 14 -6.17 15.21 -8.72
CA VAL A 14 -6.00 13.92 -8.05
C VAL A 14 -7.29 13.12 -8.06
N ALA A 15 -8.43 13.76 -7.80
CA ALA A 15 -9.75 13.12 -7.79
C ALA A 15 -10.15 12.60 -9.20
N VAL A 16 -9.87 13.37 -10.26
CA VAL A 16 -10.14 12.96 -11.64
C VAL A 16 -9.27 11.76 -12.03
N ILE A 17 -7.98 11.77 -11.72
CA ILE A 17 -7.08 10.64 -11.97
C ILE A 17 -7.57 9.41 -11.20
N ALA A 18 -7.92 9.56 -9.93
CA ALA A 18 -8.47 8.48 -9.11
C ALA A 18 -9.77 7.93 -9.72
N TRP A 19 -10.68 8.81 -10.14
CA TRP A 19 -11.93 8.40 -10.79
C TRP A 19 -11.67 7.61 -12.09
N LEU A 20 -10.73 8.04 -12.94
CA LEU A 20 -10.38 7.33 -14.17
C LEU A 20 -9.79 5.94 -13.90
N ILE A 21 -8.91 5.81 -12.89
CA ILE A 21 -8.38 4.50 -12.48
C ILE A 21 -9.50 3.59 -11.98
N ARG A 22 -10.43 4.13 -11.17
CA ARG A 22 -11.59 3.38 -10.68
C ARG A 22 -12.50 2.94 -11.81
N ASP A 23 -12.78 3.81 -12.79
CA ASP A 23 -13.62 3.52 -13.94
C ASP A 23 -13.06 2.35 -14.76
N VAL A 24 -11.75 2.35 -15.03
CA VAL A 24 -11.07 1.21 -15.67
C VAL A 24 -11.22 -0.06 -14.84
N ALA A 25 -10.98 0.01 -13.54
CA ALA A 25 -11.09 -1.16 -12.66
C ALA A 25 -12.51 -1.74 -12.63
N VAL A 26 -13.54 -0.87 -12.61
CA VAL A 26 -14.95 -1.31 -12.66
C VAL A 26 -15.26 -2.00 -13.99
N ARG A 27 -14.84 -1.42 -15.12
CA ARG A 27 -15.04 -2.05 -16.45
C ARG A 27 -14.35 -3.40 -16.55
N GLN A 28 -13.10 -3.51 -16.06
CA GLN A 28 -12.38 -4.79 -16.05
C GLN A 28 -13.07 -5.85 -15.21
N ARG A 29 -13.68 -5.47 -14.08
CA ARG A 29 -14.44 -6.38 -13.24
C ARG A 29 -15.69 -6.92 -13.94
N ILE A 30 -16.41 -6.04 -14.63
CA ILE A 30 -17.59 -6.44 -15.42
C ILE A 30 -17.21 -7.40 -16.55
N GLN A 31 -16.03 -7.20 -17.17
CA GLN A 31 -15.53 -8.05 -18.26
C GLN A 31 -14.83 -9.33 -17.75
N GLY A 32 -14.31 -9.33 -16.54
CA GLY A 32 -13.40 -10.34 -15.97
C GLY A 32 -14.04 -11.33 -14.99
N GLU A 33 -15.36 -11.49 -14.95
CA GLU A 33 -16.01 -12.61 -14.24
C GLU A 33 -15.87 -13.91 -15.07
N SER A 34 -14.61 -14.36 -15.24
CA SER A 34 -14.33 -15.64 -15.86
C SER A 34 -15.09 -16.75 -15.14
N PRO A 35 -15.85 -17.60 -15.85
CA PRO A 35 -16.49 -18.76 -15.23
C PRO A 35 -15.38 -19.65 -14.62
N LEU A 36 -15.63 -20.15 -13.39
CA LEU A 36 -14.72 -21.09 -12.76
C LEU A 36 -14.65 -22.38 -13.60
N MET A 37 -13.45 -22.91 -13.78
CA MET A 37 -13.23 -24.17 -14.50
C MET A 37 -13.04 -25.32 -13.54
N ALA A 38 -13.44 -26.54 -13.95
CA ALA A 38 -13.23 -27.74 -13.13
C ALA A 38 -11.74 -27.99 -12.82
N SER A 39 -10.82 -27.61 -13.71
CA SER A 39 -9.38 -27.72 -13.52
C SER A 39 -8.86 -26.95 -12.30
N GLU A 40 -9.54 -25.90 -11.86
CA GLU A 40 -9.12 -25.06 -10.74
C GLU A 40 -9.41 -25.69 -9.37
N VAL A 41 -10.26 -26.71 -9.31
CA VAL A 41 -10.60 -27.45 -8.09
C VAL A 41 -9.98 -28.86 -8.04
N VAL A 42 -9.26 -29.28 -9.08
CA VAL A 42 -8.61 -30.60 -9.18
C VAL A 42 -7.64 -30.86 -8.03
N ALA A 43 -6.99 -29.83 -7.49
CA ALA A 43 -6.10 -29.97 -6.34
C ALA A 43 -6.79 -30.52 -5.09
N PHE A 44 -8.10 -30.32 -4.95
CA PHE A 44 -8.91 -30.79 -3.83
C PHE A 44 -9.81 -31.99 -4.21
N LEU A 45 -10.26 -32.02 -5.45
CA LEU A 45 -11.16 -32.99 -6.02
C LEU A 45 -10.57 -33.55 -7.34
N PRO A 46 -9.65 -34.50 -7.29
CA PRO A 46 -8.87 -34.94 -8.45
C PRO A 46 -9.70 -35.49 -9.63
N THR A 47 -10.90 -35.96 -9.37
CA THR A 47 -11.81 -36.50 -10.39
C THR A 47 -12.82 -35.50 -10.91
N ALA A 48 -12.67 -34.20 -10.55
CA ALA A 48 -13.53 -33.12 -11.04
C ALA A 48 -13.45 -32.99 -12.57
N HIS A 49 -14.63 -33.00 -13.21
CA HIS A 49 -14.75 -32.92 -14.68
C HIS A 49 -15.62 -31.75 -15.12
N ALA A 50 -16.70 -31.47 -14.40
CA ALA A 50 -17.64 -30.42 -14.75
C ALA A 50 -18.10 -29.65 -13.51
N LEU A 51 -18.60 -28.43 -13.72
CA LEU A 51 -19.20 -27.60 -12.69
C LEU A 51 -20.65 -27.29 -13.09
N ARG A 52 -21.57 -27.40 -12.14
CA ARG A 52 -22.99 -27.09 -12.32
C ARG A 52 -23.38 -25.98 -11.35
N PRO A 53 -23.93 -24.84 -11.84
CA PRO A 53 -24.41 -23.76 -11.00
C PRO A 53 -25.44 -24.26 -9.96
N ASP A 54 -25.39 -23.64 -8.77
CA ASP A 54 -26.38 -23.83 -7.72
C ASP A 54 -27.29 -22.59 -7.71
N ASP A 55 -28.57 -22.80 -8.02
CA ASP A 55 -29.59 -21.72 -8.03
C ASP A 55 -30.10 -21.38 -6.61
N SER A 56 -29.54 -22.01 -5.58
CA SER A 56 -29.90 -21.72 -4.19
C SER A 56 -29.23 -20.44 -3.69
N ALA A 57 -29.63 -19.96 -2.50
CA ALA A 57 -29.03 -18.82 -1.83
C ALA A 57 -27.52 -18.97 -1.55
N ARG A 58 -26.98 -20.19 -1.61
CA ARG A 58 -25.54 -20.45 -1.47
C ARG A 58 -24.72 -19.92 -2.63
N ASP A 59 -25.31 -19.85 -3.84
CA ASP A 59 -24.72 -19.21 -5.02
C ASP A 59 -23.29 -19.68 -5.29
N GLY A 60 -23.11 -20.99 -5.35
CA GLY A 60 -21.86 -21.66 -5.67
C GLY A 60 -22.01 -22.63 -6.83
N LEU A 61 -21.11 -23.61 -6.92
CA LEU A 61 -21.10 -24.59 -8.02
C LEU A 61 -20.93 -25.99 -7.44
N PHE A 62 -21.77 -26.92 -7.86
CA PHE A 62 -21.58 -28.36 -7.62
C PHE A 62 -20.44 -28.86 -8.51
N VAL A 63 -19.51 -29.59 -7.94
CA VAL A 63 -18.41 -30.24 -8.66
C VAL A 63 -18.82 -31.63 -9.03
N LEU A 64 -18.75 -31.96 -10.31
CA LEU A 64 -19.23 -33.24 -10.85
C LEU A 64 -18.07 -34.07 -11.43
N ASP A 65 -18.15 -35.39 -11.32
CA ASP A 65 -17.28 -36.32 -12.03
C ASP A 65 -17.74 -36.55 -13.48
N ARG A 66 -17.04 -37.41 -14.22
CA ARG A 66 -17.42 -37.79 -15.60
C ARG A 66 -18.77 -38.50 -15.70
N ALA A 67 -19.22 -39.15 -14.62
CA ALA A 67 -20.49 -39.83 -14.55
C ALA A 67 -21.64 -38.91 -14.09
N GLY A 68 -21.38 -37.63 -13.84
CA GLY A 68 -22.36 -36.67 -13.36
C GLY A 68 -22.64 -36.76 -11.85
N ARG A 69 -21.88 -37.55 -11.08
CA ARG A 69 -22.04 -37.66 -9.63
C ARG A 69 -21.40 -36.43 -8.94
N GLU A 70 -22.05 -35.96 -7.88
CA GLU A 70 -21.56 -34.82 -7.09
C GLU A 70 -20.37 -35.27 -6.23
N LEU A 71 -19.23 -34.63 -6.47
CA LEU A 71 -17.99 -34.83 -5.72
C LEU A 71 -17.84 -33.85 -4.57
N GLY A 72 -18.51 -32.72 -4.62
CA GLY A 72 -18.43 -31.64 -3.65
C GLY A 72 -19.00 -30.34 -4.17
N TYR A 73 -18.65 -29.26 -3.47
CA TYR A 73 -19.15 -27.94 -3.75
C TYR A 73 -18.03 -26.90 -3.70
N VAL A 74 -18.10 -25.90 -4.54
CA VAL A 74 -17.12 -24.81 -4.55
C VAL A 74 -17.82 -23.47 -4.54
N VAL A 75 -17.29 -22.56 -3.73
CA VAL A 75 -17.80 -21.19 -3.66
C VAL A 75 -16.66 -20.18 -3.62
N ARG A 76 -16.86 -19.02 -4.25
CA ARG A 76 -15.91 -17.91 -4.25
C ARG A 76 -16.32 -16.84 -3.25
N THR A 77 -15.34 -16.17 -2.63
CA THR A 77 -15.63 -15.02 -1.78
C THR A 77 -16.10 -13.81 -2.58
N GLN A 78 -15.62 -13.64 -3.82
CA GLN A 78 -16.07 -12.60 -4.72
C GLN A 78 -17.18 -13.10 -5.66
N PRO A 79 -18.10 -12.24 -6.09
CA PRO A 79 -18.18 -10.79 -5.88
C PRO A 79 -18.83 -10.34 -4.56
N ARG A 80 -19.39 -11.24 -3.74
CA ARG A 80 -20.23 -10.89 -2.58
C ARG A 80 -19.49 -10.20 -1.43
N CYS A 81 -18.17 -10.43 -1.28
CA CYS A 81 -17.35 -9.85 -0.20
C CYS A 81 -16.38 -8.77 -0.71
N ARG A 82 -16.79 -7.96 -1.69
CA ARG A 82 -15.94 -6.90 -2.29
C ARG A 82 -15.65 -5.73 -1.35
N ASP A 83 -16.45 -5.54 -0.34
CA ASP A 83 -16.28 -4.53 0.70
C ASP A 83 -15.19 -4.88 1.72
N ILE A 84 -14.71 -6.14 1.72
CA ILE A 84 -13.64 -6.60 2.61
C ILE A 84 -12.31 -6.50 1.85
N ILE A 85 -11.61 -5.41 2.10
CA ILE A 85 -10.39 -5.02 1.39
C ILE A 85 -9.19 -5.32 2.28
N GLY A 86 -8.15 -5.90 1.69
CA GLY A 86 -6.85 -6.12 2.33
C GLY A 86 -6.01 -4.86 2.38
N TYR A 87 -4.69 -5.02 2.27
CA TYR A 87 -3.77 -3.88 2.31
C TYR A 87 -4.00 -2.90 1.14
N ALA A 88 -4.00 -3.38 -0.08
CA ALA A 88 -4.13 -2.55 -1.29
C ALA A 88 -5.29 -2.98 -2.20
N GLY A 89 -5.92 -4.13 -1.98
CA GLY A 89 -6.98 -4.64 -2.83
C GLY A 89 -7.77 -5.78 -2.21
N VAL A 90 -8.73 -6.28 -2.97
CA VAL A 90 -9.55 -7.44 -2.60
C VAL A 90 -8.86 -8.73 -3.01
N THR A 91 -9.07 -9.78 -2.23
CA THR A 91 -8.61 -11.13 -2.56
C THR A 91 -9.80 -12.06 -2.71
N ASN A 92 -9.87 -12.74 -3.84
CA ASN A 92 -10.86 -13.76 -4.12
C ASN A 92 -10.31 -15.12 -3.69
N ALA A 93 -10.94 -15.75 -2.71
CA ALA A 93 -10.61 -17.10 -2.26
C ALA A 93 -11.66 -18.10 -2.76
N LEU A 94 -11.18 -19.27 -3.15
CA LEU A 94 -12.02 -20.47 -3.38
C LEU A 94 -12.15 -21.23 -2.07
N ILE A 95 -13.37 -21.62 -1.76
CA ILE A 95 -13.72 -22.50 -0.64
C ILE A 95 -14.24 -23.78 -1.26
N VAL A 96 -13.51 -24.87 -1.11
CA VAL A 96 -13.90 -26.18 -1.64
C VAL A 96 -14.41 -27.04 -0.50
N LEU A 97 -15.60 -27.64 -0.69
CA LEU A 97 -16.29 -28.45 0.31
C LEU A 97 -16.54 -29.86 -0.23
N ASP A 98 -16.63 -30.82 0.68
CA ASP A 98 -17.07 -32.17 0.39
C ASP A 98 -18.62 -32.27 0.29
N PRO A 99 -19.19 -33.42 -0.09
CA PRO A 99 -20.64 -33.60 -0.16
C PRO A 99 -21.34 -33.44 1.21
N ASN A 100 -20.61 -33.53 2.33
CA ASN A 100 -21.11 -33.36 3.68
C ASN A 100 -20.96 -31.93 4.20
N TRP A 101 -20.68 -30.97 3.30
CA TRP A 101 -20.48 -29.55 3.60
C TRP A 101 -19.30 -29.25 4.53
N LYS A 102 -18.27 -30.11 4.56
CA LYS A 102 -17.01 -29.86 5.24
C LYS A 102 -16.01 -29.27 4.29
N ILE A 103 -15.29 -28.26 4.74
CA ILE A 103 -14.26 -27.59 3.96
C ILE A 103 -13.07 -28.54 3.75
N LEU A 104 -12.80 -28.88 2.51
CA LEU A 104 -11.61 -29.64 2.09
C LEU A 104 -10.39 -28.73 2.07
N GLY A 105 -10.56 -27.49 1.69
CA GLY A 105 -9.49 -26.51 1.71
C GLY A 105 -9.88 -25.15 1.15
N LEU A 106 -8.96 -24.22 1.33
CA LEU A 106 -9.00 -22.87 0.78
C LEU A 106 -7.85 -22.67 -0.19
N GLN A 107 -8.12 -21.93 -1.26
CA GLN A 107 -7.11 -21.50 -2.23
C GLN A 107 -7.32 -20.03 -2.59
N ILE A 108 -6.24 -19.27 -2.73
CA ILE A 108 -6.33 -17.95 -3.31
C ILE A 108 -6.49 -18.11 -4.82
N TYR A 109 -7.62 -17.63 -5.34
CA TYR A 109 -7.96 -17.72 -6.76
C TYR A 109 -7.42 -16.54 -7.56
N ALA A 110 -7.68 -15.33 -7.07
CA ALA A 110 -7.20 -14.09 -7.67
C ALA A 110 -7.06 -13.02 -6.59
N SER A 111 -6.17 -12.07 -6.78
CA SER A 111 -6.00 -10.97 -5.86
C SER A 111 -5.62 -9.68 -6.59
N GLU A 112 -6.21 -8.58 -6.15
CA GLU A 112 -5.83 -7.22 -6.51
C GLU A 112 -4.86 -6.62 -5.47
N ASP A 113 -4.52 -7.38 -4.44
CA ASP A 113 -3.62 -6.93 -3.36
C ASP A 113 -2.14 -7.07 -3.74
N THR A 114 -1.25 -6.72 -2.84
CA THR A 114 0.19 -6.76 -3.05
C THR A 114 0.66 -8.19 -3.30
N THR A 115 1.29 -8.43 -4.46
CA THR A 115 1.67 -9.77 -4.92
C THR A 115 2.56 -10.52 -3.93
N SER A 116 3.52 -9.84 -3.28
CA SER A 116 4.37 -10.44 -2.26
C SER A 116 3.57 -10.89 -1.03
N TYR A 117 2.60 -10.10 -0.57
CA TYR A 117 1.73 -10.47 0.56
C TYR A 117 0.86 -11.68 0.23
N VAL A 118 0.30 -11.68 -0.98
CA VAL A 118 -0.52 -12.80 -1.47
C VAL A 118 0.33 -14.08 -1.60
N HIS A 119 1.56 -13.94 -2.09
CA HIS A 119 2.50 -15.06 -2.17
C HIS A 119 2.81 -15.64 -0.78
N ASP A 120 3.17 -14.80 0.20
CA ASP A 120 3.46 -15.24 1.56
C ASP A 120 2.27 -15.99 2.20
N ILE A 121 1.04 -15.52 1.94
CA ILE A 121 -0.17 -16.19 2.42
C ILE A 121 -0.39 -17.54 1.71
N SER A 122 -0.13 -17.61 0.40
CA SER A 122 -0.35 -18.85 -0.37
C SER A 122 0.64 -19.95 0.00
N ILE A 123 1.86 -19.62 0.42
CA ILE A 123 2.83 -20.59 0.92
C ILE A 123 2.67 -20.93 2.41
N ASP A 124 1.97 -20.08 3.18
CA ASP A 124 1.66 -20.35 4.58
C ASP A 124 0.52 -21.36 4.69
N ARG A 125 0.90 -22.64 4.56
CA ARG A 125 -0.05 -23.76 4.67
C ARG A 125 -0.77 -23.82 6.02
N ARG A 126 -0.23 -23.23 7.08
CA ARG A 126 -0.86 -23.23 8.42
C ARG A 126 -2.08 -22.33 8.44
N PHE A 127 -2.00 -21.15 7.85
CA PHE A 127 -3.11 -20.20 7.80
C PHE A 127 -4.29 -20.76 7.01
N LEU A 128 -4.05 -21.24 5.76
CA LEU A 128 -5.11 -21.77 4.90
C LEU A 128 -5.73 -23.06 5.45
N LYS A 129 -4.92 -23.93 6.08
CA LYS A 129 -5.39 -25.22 6.63
C LYS A 129 -6.24 -25.11 7.90
N LYS A 130 -6.26 -23.95 8.59
CA LYS A 130 -7.10 -23.76 9.79
C LYS A 130 -8.60 -23.90 9.54
N TRP A 131 -9.02 -23.82 8.29
CA TRP A 131 -10.40 -23.95 7.87
C TRP A 131 -10.79 -25.41 7.51
N ASN A 132 -9.81 -26.27 7.32
CA ASN A 132 -10.04 -27.65 6.89
C ASN A 132 -10.88 -28.41 7.92
N ALA A 133 -11.75 -29.26 7.42
CA ALA A 133 -12.68 -30.08 8.20
C ALA A 133 -13.76 -29.31 8.97
N LEU A 134 -13.78 -27.99 8.97
CA LEU A 134 -14.91 -27.23 9.48
C LEU A 134 -16.13 -27.42 8.58
N THR A 135 -17.29 -27.58 9.18
CA THR A 135 -18.56 -27.53 8.43
C THR A 135 -18.84 -26.10 7.98
N TRP A 136 -19.68 -25.94 6.95
CA TRP A 136 -20.16 -24.62 6.49
C TRP A 136 -20.58 -23.73 7.65
N ASP A 137 -21.43 -24.26 8.53
CA ASP A 137 -21.97 -23.50 9.66
C ASP A 137 -20.93 -23.18 10.72
N ALA A 138 -20.06 -24.13 11.06
CA ALA A 138 -18.98 -23.89 12.01
C ALA A 138 -18.01 -22.80 11.51
N ALA A 139 -17.70 -22.82 10.22
CA ALA A 139 -16.84 -21.80 9.60
C ALA A 139 -17.52 -20.43 9.51
N ALA A 140 -18.83 -20.39 9.23
CA ALA A 140 -19.61 -19.15 9.23
C ALA A 140 -19.65 -18.47 10.60
N ASP A 141 -19.74 -19.25 11.69
CA ASP A 141 -19.80 -18.73 13.06
C ASP A 141 -18.43 -18.63 13.75
N LEU A 142 -17.35 -18.99 13.03
CA LEU A 142 -16.02 -19.07 13.58
C LEU A 142 -15.57 -17.75 14.23
N GLY A 143 -15.18 -17.80 15.48
CA GLY A 143 -14.48 -16.71 16.15
C GLY A 143 -13.01 -16.68 15.70
N LEU A 144 -12.66 -15.86 14.71
CA LEU A 144 -11.31 -15.87 14.11
C LEU A 144 -10.19 -15.86 15.15
N LYS A 145 -10.29 -14.97 16.15
CA LYS A 145 -9.31 -14.87 17.23
C LYS A 145 -9.29 -16.10 18.13
N ALA A 146 -10.48 -16.60 18.48
CA ALA A 146 -10.61 -17.81 19.32
C ALA A 146 -10.09 -19.07 18.62
N ALA A 147 -10.20 -19.13 17.29
CA ALA A 147 -9.64 -20.19 16.45
C ALA A 147 -8.14 -20.01 16.17
N GLY A 148 -7.50 -19.02 16.76
CA GLY A 148 -6.08 -18.71 16.54
C GLY A 148 -5.77 -18.22 15.12
N ILE A 149 -6.75 -17.66 14.41
CA ILE A 149 -6.53 -17.03 13.10
C ILE A 149 -6.11 -15.59 13.33
N GLU A 150 -4.79 -15.38 13.43
CA GLU A 150 -4.20 -14.07 13.76
C GLU A 150 -3.59 -13.35 12.55
N GLY A 151 -3.62 -13.97 11.40
CA GLY A 151 -3.02 -13.48 10.18
C GLY A 151 -1.58 -13.96 9.98
N VAL A 152 -1.08 -13.79 8.76
CA VAL A 152 0.29 -14.13 8.37
C VAL A 152 1.19 -12.94 8.67
N SER A 153 2.30 -13.18 9.36
CA SER A 153 3.27 -12.13 9.69
C SER A 153 3.83 -11.50 8.41
N GLY A 154 3.84 -10.16 8.34
CA GLY A 154 4.24 -9.41 7.15
C GLY A 154 3.08 -9.17 6.16
N ALA A 155 2.04 -10.02 6.17
CA ALA A 155 0.86 -9.90 5.31
C ALA A 155 -0.44 -9.90 6.13
N THR A 156 -0.41 -9.41 7.37
CA THR A 156 -1.51 -9.54 8.34
C THR A 156 -2.82 -8.94 7.84
N MET A 157 -2.80 -7.77 7.21
CA MET A 157 -4.02 -7.10 6.75
C MET A 157 -4.69 -7.90 5.62
N THR A 158 -3.90 -8.32 4.62
CA THR A 158 -4.40 -9.14 3.50
C THR A 158 -4.91 -10.48 3.98
N SER A 159 -4.18 -11.20 4.86
CA SER A 159 -4.61 -12.51 5.37
C SER A 159 -5.84 -12.40 6.26
N MET A 160 -5.95 -11.36 7.10
CA MET A 160 -7.15 -11.15 7.90
C MET A 160 -8.36 -10.75 7.06
N ALA A 161 -8.16 -9.98 5.98
CA ALA A 161 -9.23 -9.68 5.01
C ALA A 161 -9.72 -10.97 4.31
N ILE A 162 -8.81 -11.89 3.93
CA ILE A 162 -9.19 -13.20 3.39
C ILE A 162 -10.01 -13.98 4.42
N ALA A 163 -9.55 -14.07 5.67
CA ALA A 163 -10.28 -14.78 6.72
C ALA A 163 -11.68 -14.20 6.97
N GLN A 164 -11.79 -12.87 6.98
CA GLN A 164 -13.08 -12.17 7.12
C GLN A 164 -13.98 -12.41 5.90
N SER A 165 -13.43 -12.40 4.68
CA SER A 165 -14.17 -12.65 3.45
C SER A 165 -14.72 -14.09 3.42
N VAL A 166 -13.92 -15.09 3.81
CA VAL A 166 -14.36 -16.50 3.90
C VAL A 166 -15.52 -16.61 4.88
N LYS A 167 -15.38 -16.10 6.09
CA LYS A 167 -16.43 -16.10 7.11
C LYS A 167 -17.69 -15.37 6.64
N ALA A 168 -17.55 -14.17 6.10
CA ALA A 168 -18.67 -13.38 5.60
C ALA A 168 -19.40 -14.08 4.46
N ARG A 169 -18.65 -14.69 3.52
CA ARG A 169 -19.22 -15.41 2.37
C ARG A 169 -20.08 -16.60 2.81
N LEU A 170 -19.61 -17.36 3.79
CA LEU A 170 -20.36 -18.50 4.32
C LEU A 170 -21.61 -18.05 5.11
N ARG A 171 -21.57 -16.88 5.74
CA ARG A 171 -22.73 -16.29 6.43
C ARG A 171 -23.79 -15.74 5.49
N LEU A 172 -23.37 -15.05 4.41
CA LEU A 172 -24.30 -14.42 3.46
C LEU A 172 -25.28 -15.39 2.83
N SER A 173 -24.95 -16.65 2.73
CA SER A 173 -25.83 -17.69 2.21
C SER A 173 -26.92 -18.13 3.17
N ARG A 174 -26.96 -17.61 4.40
CA ARG A 174 -27.99 -17.90 5.41
C ARG A 174 -29.13 -16.86 5.45
N ASP A 175 -29.35 -16.05 4.41
CA ASP A 175 -30.33 -14.95 4.38
C ASP A 175 -30.08 -13.83 5.42
N GLU A 176 -28.93 -13.82 6.09
CA GLU A 176 -28.54 -12.68 6.90
C GLU A 176 -28.04 -11.59 5.97
N LEU A 177 -28.84 -10.53 5.83
CA LEU A 177 -28.45 -9.24 5.27
C LEU A 177 -27.01 -8.94 5.65
N ALA A 178 -26.17 -8.69 4.64
CA ALA A 178 -24.74 -8.39 4.72
C ALA A 178 -24.33 -7.87 6.10
N ALA A 179 -23.85 -8.75 6.96
CA ALA A 179 -23.30 -8.34 8.24
C ALA A 179 -22.08 -7.48 7.90
N ARG A 180 -22.29 -6.15 7.84
CA ARG A 180 -21.18 -5.20 7.66
C ARG A 180 -20.17 -5.53 8.72
N VAL A 181 -18.95 -5.84 8.30
CA VAL A 181 -17.86 -6.08 9.24
C VAL A 181 -17.79 -4.85 10.16
N PRO A 182 -18.10 -5.00 11.46
CA PRO A 182 -18.15 -3.84 12.33
C PRO A 182 -16.77 -3.21 12.41
N LEU A 183 -16.72 -1.88 12.43
CA LEU A 183 -15.50 -1.14 12.64
C LEU A 183 -14.89 -1.59 13.98
N ARG A 184 -13.74 -2.28 13.93
CA ARG A 184 -13.03 -2.76 15.11
C ARG A 184 -11.59 -2.25 15.06
N PHE A 185 -11.21 -1.50 16.09
CA PHE A 185 -9.83 -1.09 16.27
C PHE A 185 -9.04 -2.25 16.89
N ALA A 186 -8.01 -2.71 16.19
CA ALA A 186 -7.02 -3.61 16.72
C ALA A 186 -5.97 -2.84 17.55
N TRP A 187 -5.15 -3.53 18.33
CA TRP A 187 -4.08 -2.89 19.09
C TRP A 187 -3.10 -2.08 18.19
N ARG A 188 -2.92 -2.53 16.96
CA ARG A 188 -2.08 -1.86 15.94
C ARG A 188 -2.63 -0.49 15.56
N ASP A 189 -3.95 -0.35 15.48
CA ASP A 189 -4.60 0.93 15.15
C ASP A 189 -4.40 1.94 16.29
N TYR A 190 -4.53 1.51 17.55
CA TYR A 190 -4.22 2.36 18.71
C TYR A 190 -2.74 2.77 18.75
N ALA A 191 -1.84 1.85 18.44
CA ALA A 191 -0.42 2.17 18.36
C ALA A 191 -0.11 3.14 17.21
N MET A 192 -0.79 3.02 16.05
CA MET A 192 -0.69 3.99 14.96
C MET A 192 -1.23 5.36 15.37
N LEU A 193 -2.34 5.43 16.09
CA LEU A 193 -2.85 6.69 16.67
C LEU A 193 -1.84 7.33 17.60
N LEU A 194 -1.16 6.54 18.43
CA LEU A 194 -0.09 7.04 19.29
C LEU A 194 1.08 7.59 18.48
N VAL A 195 1.50 6.89 17.42
CA VAL A 195 2.54 7.39 16.49
C VAL A 195 2.13 8.72 15.86
N LEU A 196 0.88 8.84 15.39
CA LEU A 196 0.36 10.09 14.81
C LEU A 196 0.35 11.22 15.85
N ALA A 197 -0.06 10.95 17.09
CA ALA A 197 -0.07 11.94 18.17
C ALA A 197 1.35 12.42 18.52
N VAL A 198 2.31 11.50 18.67
CA VAL A 198 3.71 11.85 18.96
C VAL A 198 4.33 12.60 17.77
N ALA A 199 4.07 12.16 16.53
CA ALA A 199 4.50 12.88 15.32
C ALA A 199 3.97 14.32 15.29
N ALA A 200 2.71 14.53 15.67
CA ALA A 200 2.11 15.86 15.74
C ALA A 200 2.76 16.71 16.84
N LEU A 201 3.00 16.15 18.03
CA LEU A 201 3.70 16.84 19.11
C LEU A 201 5.11 17.28 18.70
N ILE A 202 5.84 16.45 17.95
CA ILE A 202 7.18 16.79 17.45
C ILE A 202 7.10 17.82 16.32
N ALA A 203 6.12 17.68 15.41
CA ALA A 203 5.97 18.58 14.26
C ALA A 203 5.53 20.00 14.63
N PHE A 204 4.68 20.12 15.67
CA PHE A 204 4.04 21.38 16.09
C PHE A 204 4.52 21.87 17.47
N GLY A 205 5.29 21.07 18.19
CA GLY A 205 5.82 21.39 19.52
C GLY A 205 6.95 22.42 19.50
N LYS A 206 7.38 22.83 20.71
CA LYS A 206 8.49 23.76 20.90
C LYS A 206 9.81 23.23 20.35
N PRO A 207 10.71 24.06 19.79
CA PRO A 207 11.98 23.65 19.16
C PRO A 207 12.89 22.82 20.08
N GLU A 208 13.01 23.21 21.36
CA GLU A 208 13.85 22.54 22.36
C GLU A 208 13.42 21.09 22.60
N ARG A 209 12.10 20.85 22.77
CA ARG A 209 11.54 19.52 22.96
C ARG A 209 11.71 18.68 21.69
N ARG A 210 11.54 19.30 20.51
CA ARG A 210 11.76 18.67 19.23
C ARG A 210 13.17 18.14 19.06
N HIS A 211 14.20 18.92 19.40
CA HIS A 211 15.60 18.51 19.26
C HIS A 211 15.94 17.28 20.14
N ARG A 212 15.52 17.30 21.40
CA ARG A 212 15.81 16.23 22.38
C ARG A 212 15.14 14.90 22.03
N TRP A 213 13.87 14.93 21.57
CA TRP A 213 13.08 13.72 21.37
C TRP A 213 13.11 13.19 19.94
N LYS A 214 13.63 13.94 18.97
CA LYS A 214 13.60 13.57 17.54
C LYS A 214 14.35 12.28 17.25
N ARG A 215 15.57 12.10 17.73
CA ARG A 215 16.38 10.90 17.45
C ARG A 215 15.80 9.62 18.04
N PRO A 216 15.49 9.53 19.35
CA PRO A 216 14.87 8.33 19.90
C PRO A 216 13.52 8.01 19.25
N TYR A 217 12.74 9.04 18.91
CA TYR A 217 11.50 8.87 18.15
C TYR A 217 11.74 8.28 16.76
N GLN A 218 12.75 8.75 16.02
CA GLN A 218 13.09 8.21 14.69
C GLN A 218 13.49 6.74 14.76
N ILE A 219 14.23 6.32 15.77
CA ILE A 219 14.59 4.91 15.97
C ILE A 219 13.33 4.09 16.28
N ALA A 220 12.51 4.54 17.22
CA ALA A 220 11.24 3.88 17.54
C ALA A 220 10.30 3.78 16.33
N LEU A 221 10.25 4.82 15.52
CA LEU A 221 9.48 4.87 14.28
C LEU A 221 9.94 3.82 13.28
N ILE A 222 11.25 3.71 13.04
CA ILE A 222 11.82 2.70 12.12
C ILE A 222 11.48 1.30 12.61
N VAL A 223 11.65 1.04 13.91
CA VAL A 223 11.36 -0.28 14.48
C VAL A 223 9.87 -0.58 14.41
N TYR A 224 9.01 0.32 14.89
CA TYR A 224 7.58 0.03 14.98
C TYR A 224 6.89 0.13 13.62
N VAL A 225 6.93 1.30 12.95
CA VAL A 225 6.20 1.51 11.69
C VAL A 225 6.86 0.75 10.54
N GLY A 226 8.20 0.67 10.52
CA GLY A 226 8.93 -0.08 9.51
C GLY A 226 8.81 -1.59 9.71
N PHE A 227 9.42 -2.13 10.76
CA PHE A 227 9.62 -3.58 10.90
C PHE A 227 8.46 -4.32 11.56
N ILE A 228 7.67 -3.68 12.44
CA ILE A 228 6.58 -4.35 13.18
C ILE A 228 5.24 -4.15 12.49
N ALA A 229 4.83 -2.91 12.24
CA ALA A 229 3.53 -2.59 11.66
C ALA A 229 3.51 -2.83 10.14
N GLY A 230 4.51 -2.35 9.41
CA GLY A 230 4.53 -2.38 7.95
C GLY A 230 3.50 -1.45 7.30
N ASP A 231 2.87 -0.58 8.07
CA ASP A 231 1.81 0.33 7.63
C ASP A 231 2.43 1.58 6.96
N LEU A 232 2.80 1.44 5.71
CA LEU A 232 3.52 2.45 4.96
C LEU A 232 2.68 2.98 3.80
N ILE A 233 2.73 4.28 3.56
CA ILE A 233 2.05 4.89 2.44
C ILE A 233 2.93 4.78 1.20
N ALA A 234 2.49 3.95 0.26
CA ALA A 234 3.08 3.74 -1.05
C ALA A 234 2.14 4.23 -2.16
N GLN A 235 2.67 4.55 -3.33
CA GLN A 235 1.80 4.87 -4.47
C GLN A 235 0.89 3.70 -4.85
N LYS A 236 1.37 2.44 -4.71
CA LYS A 236 0.55 1.24 -4.94
C LYS A 236 -0.67 1.19 -4.02
N LEU A 237 -0.54 1.63 -2.77
CA LEU A 237 -1.65 1.72 -1.83
C LEU A 237 -2.76 2.66 -2.36
N PHE A 238 -2.39 3.86 -2.82
CA PHE A 238 -3.35 4.79 -3.39
C PHE A 238 -4.03 4.24 -4.66
N VAL A 239 -3.28 3.60 -5.54
CA VAL A 239 -3.84 2.94 -6.73
C VAL A 239 -4.78 1.81 -6.32
N GLY A 240 -4.37 0.95 -5.39
CA GLY A 240 -5.19 -0.16 -4.89
C GLY A 240 -6.50 0.33 -4.27
N TRP A 241 -6.44 1.34 -3.38
CA TRP A 241 -7.64 1.93 -2.77
C TRP A 241 -8.56 2.60 -3.80
N THR A 242 -7.98 3.19 -4.83
CA THR A 242 -8.75 3.78 -5.92
C THR A 242 -9.48 2.69 -6.72
N ARG A 243 -8.86 1.54 -6.94
CA ARG A 243 -9.43 0.41 -7.68
C ARG A 243 -10.45 -0.37 -6.86
N ALA A 244 -10.09 -0.75 -5.63
CA ALA A 244 -10.83 -1.67 -4.79
C ALA A 244 -11.74 -0.98 -3.75
N GLY A 245 -11.39 0.24 -3.34
CA GLY A 245 -12.04 0.99 -2.26
C GLY A 245 -11.14 1.16 -1.05
N ILE A 246 -11.59 1.95 -0.08
CA ILE A 246 -10.82 2.26 1.13
C ILE A 246 -11.19 1.27 2.24
N PRO A 247 -10.22 0.61 2.91
CA PRO A 247 -10.46 -0.43 3.92
C PRO A 247 -10.84 0.16 5.29
N TRP A 248 -11.96 0.88 5.37
CA TRP A 248 -12.41 1.55 6.61
C TRP A 248 -12.58 0.61 7.80
N THR A 249 -12.99 -0.64 7.55
CA THR A 249 -13.32 -1.62 8.59
C THR A 249 -12.16 -2.52 8.94
N THR A 250 -11.26 -2.80 7.98
CA THR A 250 -10.17 -3.77 8.15
C THR A 250 -8.84 -3.14 8.55
N ALA A 251 -8.62 -1.85 8.20
CA ALA A 251 -7.38 -1.14 8.49
C ALA A 251 -7.62 0.35 8.83
N PRO A 252 -8.43 0.68 9.86
CA PRO A 252 -8.75 2.07 10.19
C PRO A 252 -7.52 2.91 10.55
N GLY A 253 -6.51 2.33 11.19
CA GLY A 253 -5.27 3.02 11.53
C GLY A 253 -4.49 3.47 10.29
N LEU A 254 -4.41 2.62 9.25
CA LEU A 254 -3.77 2.96 7.98
C LEU A 254 -4.56 4.05 7.22
N VAL A 255 -5.89 4.00 7.28
CA VAL A 255 -6.74 5.05 6.68
C VAL A 255 -6.52 6.39 7.36
N LEU A 256 -6.45 6.42 8.70
CA LEU A 256 -6.13 7.63 9.46
C LEU A 256 -4.73 8.16 9.15
N LEU A 257 -3.75 7.26 8.99
CA LEU A 257 -2.40 7.62 8.57
C LEU A 257 -2.40 8.29 7.18
N ALA A 258 -3.11 7.72 6.21
CA ALA A 258 -3.22 8.28 4.86
C ALA A 258 -3.96 9.63 4.86
N ALA A 259 -5.04 9.74 5.65
CA ALA A 259 -5.75 10.99 5.83
C ALA A 259 -4.84 12.08 6.45
N ALA A 260 -4.08 11.76 7.49
CA ALA A 260 -3.13 12.69 8.09
C ALA A 260 -2.02 13.10 7.11
N ALA A 261 -1.52 12.16 6.29
CA ALA A 261 -0.49 12.43 5.28
C ALA A 261 -0.94 13.38 4.17
N LEU A 262 -2.25 13.44 3.87
CA LEU A 262 -2.83 14.35 2.88
C LEU A 262 -3.32 15.65 3.50
N ILE A 263 -4.08 15.58 4.60
CA ILE A 263 -4.76 16.74 5.20
C ILE A 263 -3.76 17.67 5.89
N VAL A 264 -2.80 17.12 6.66
CA VAL A 264 -1.87 17.98 7.41
C VAL A 264 -0.98 18.82 6.50
N PRO A 265 -0.35 18.30 5.41
CA PRO A 265 0.39 19.16 4.47
C PRO A 265 -0.49 20.15 3.73
N TRP A 266 -1.73 19.79 3.44
CA TRP A 266 -2.69 20.66 2.79
C TRP A 266 -3.06 21.87 3.67
N THR A 267 -3.32 21.66 4.95
CA THR A 267 -3.76 22.71 5.87
C THR A 267 -2.62 23.52 6.44
N THR A 268 -1.51 22.88 6.82
CA THR A 268 -0.41 23.54 7.55
C THR A 268 0.81 23.83 6.69
N GLY A 269 0.89 23.28 5.48
CA GLY A 269 2.06 23.38 4.62
C GLY A 269 3.28 22.58 5.11
N LYS A 270 3.19 21.83 6.19
CA LYS A 270 4.29 21.00 6.72
C LYS A 270 4.31 19.63 6.06
N PRO A 271 5.45 19.09 5.61
CA PRO A 271 5.56 17.73 5.04
C PRO A 271 5.51 16.67 6.14
N PHE A 272 4.34 16.50 6.74
CA PHE A 272 4.12 15.76 7.97
C PHE A 272 4.53 14.28 7.86
N TYR A 273 4.01 13.56 6.85
CA TYR A 273 4.33 12.14 6.67
C TYR A 273 5.83 11.93 6.40
N CYS A 274 6.38 12.60 5.40
CA CYS A 274 7.76 12.36 4.95
C CYS A 274 8.81 12.68 6.02
N HIS A 275 8.57 13.68 6.88
CA HIS A 275 9.55 14.13 7.87
C HIS A 275 9.34 13.59 9.27
N HIS A 276 8.10 13.10 9.58
CA HIS A 276 7.76 12.72 10.95
C HIS A 276 7.19 11.31 11.09
N ILE A 277 6.85 10.63 9.99
CA ILE A 277 6.22 9.30 10.09
C ILE A 277 6.91 8.28 9.18
N CYS A 278 7.42 8.67 8.02
CA CYS A 278 8.06 7.75 7.09
C CYS A 278 9.35 7.16 7.68
N PRO A 279 9.45 5.83 7.91
CA PRO A 279 10.64 5.20 8.49
C PRO A 279 11.84 5.31 7.55
N HIS A 280 11.64 5.25 6.22
CA HIS A 280 12.73 5.41 5.27
C HIS A 280 13.27 6.85 5.27
N GLY A 281 12.40 7.86 5.40
CA GLY A 281 12.82 9.24 5.60
C GLY A 281 13.63 9.44 6.89
N ALA A 282 13.19 8.80 7.97
CA ALA A 282 13.91 8.81 9.25
C ALA A 282 15.29 8.12 9.14
N ALA A 283 15.37 6.97 8.47
CA ALA A 283 16.61 6.25 8.25
C ALA A 283 17.62 7.07 7.44
N GLN A 284 17.19 7.74 6.38
CA GLN A 284 18.03 8.63 5.57
C GLN A 284 18.56 9.82 6.39
N GLU A 285 17.73 10.41 7.26
CA GLU A 285 18.14 11.50 8.13
C GLU A 285 19.17 11.03 9.18
N LEU A 286 18.97 9.86 9.76
CA LEU A 286 19.93 9.26 10.70
C LEU A 286 21.27 8.97 9.99
N THR A 287 21.24 8.42 8.78
CA THR A 287 22.45 8.15 7.98
C THR A 287 23.24 9.45 7.71
N TRP A 288 22.56 10.53 7.33
CA TRP A 288 23.19 11.83 7.15
C TRP A 288 23.80 12.38 8.45
N ASN A 289 23.06 12.33 9.54
CA ASN A 289 23.54 12.78 10.86
C ASN A 289 24.75 11.96 11.34
N PHE A 290 24.76 10.65 11.08
CA PHE A 290 25.89 9.78 11.37
C PHE A 290 27.15 10.23 10.61
N ARG A 291 27.05 10.48 9.29
CA ARG A 291 28.17 11.02 8.51
C ARG A 291 28.71 12.33 9.10
N LEU A 292 27.84 13.26 9.46
CA LEU A 292 28.25 14.54 10.05
C LEU A 292 28.97 14.33 11.38
N MET A 293 28.51 13.39 12.21
CA MET A 293 29.15 13.05 13.48
C MET A 293 30.55 12.46 13.24
N VAL A 294 30.66 11.49 12.33
CA VAL A 294 31.97 10.85 11.99
C VAL A 294 32.92 11.89 11.39
N GLY A 295 32.43 12.74 10.50
CA GLY A 295 33.26 13.80 9.89
C GLY A 295 33.79 14.81 10.89
N ARG A 296 32.97 15.19 11.90
CA ARG A 296 33.42 16.07 13.00
C ARG A 296 34.47 15.37 13.89
N ALA A 297 34.20 14.13 14.28
CA ALA A 297 35.13 13.35 15.10
C ALA A 297 36.49 13.14 14.41
N LEU A 298 36.48 12.88 13.09
CA LEU A 298 37.69 12.71 12.31
C LEU A 298 38.46 14.03 12.18
N ARG A 299 37.78 15.15 11.92
CA ARG A 299 38.41 16.49 11.89
C ARG A 299 39.05 16.82 13.22
N ALA A 300 38.31 16.66 14.34
CA ALA A 300 38.83 16.92 15.68
C ALA A 300 40.11 16.11 15.96
N ARG A 301 40.18 14.85 15.53
CA ARG A 301 41.40 14.02 15.65
C ARG A 301 42.54 14.51 14.77
N LEU A 302 42.26 14.94 13.55
CA LEU A 302 43.28 15.39 12.60
C LEU A 302 43.81 16.80 12.87
N THR A 303 42.97 17.69 13.39
CA THR A 303 43.34 19.10 13.62
C THR A 303 43.69 19.40 15.07
N GLY A 304 43.52 18.43 15.99
CA GLY A 304 43.75 18.65 17.44
C GLY A 304 42.80 19.68 18.09
N SER A 305 41.81 20.18 17.33
CA SER A 305 40.85 21.19 17.82
C SER A 305 39.63 20.51 18.41
N PRO A 306 39.09 20.99 19.54
CA PRO A 306 37.86 20.44 20.09
C PRO A 306 36.72 20.56 19.05
N PRO A 307 35.76 19.63 19.05
CA PRO A 307 34.61 19.69 18.15
C PRO A 307 33.87 21.01 18.41
N THR A 308 33.81 21.90 17.44
CA THR A 308 32.97 23.11 17.49
C THR A 308 31.54 22.68 17.73
N GLU A 309 30.95 23.13 18.84
CA GLU A 309 29.52 22.97 19.09
C GLU A 309 28.73 23.55 17.91
N PRO A 310 27.60 22.94 17.54
CA PRO A 310 26.75 23.51 16.51
C PRO A 310 26.32 24.90 16.98
N ASP A 311 26.55 25.94 16.17
CA ASP A 311 26.03 27.26 16.42
C ASP A 311 24.55 27.17 16.72
N GLU A 312 24.17 27.39 17.99
CA GLU A 312 22.77 27.33 18.46
C GLU A 312 21.90 28.43 17.88
N GLU A 313 22.51 29.38 17.17
CA GLU A 313 21.89 30.66 16.83
C GLU A 313 20.79 30.59 15.76
N HIS A 314 20.62 29.53 14.94
CA HIS A 314 19.46 29.45 14.04
C HIS A 314 19.11 28.04 13.58
N PRO A 315 18.24 27.31 14.30
CA PRO A 315 17.72 26.00 13.83
C PRO A 315 16.88 26.12 12.55
N SER A 316 16.41 27.31 12.19
CA SER A 316 15.66 27.57 10.96
C SER A 316 16.53 27.81 9.70
N ARG A 317 17.84 28.01 9.86
CA ARG A 317 18.79 28.22 8.74
C ARG A 317 19.65 27.04 8.37
N GLN A 318 19.51 25.89 8.97
CA GLN A 318 20.01 24.64 8.36
C GLN A 318 19.18 24.28 7.12
N LYS A 319 19.15 25.18 6.13
CA LYS A 319 19.03 24.76 4.73
C LYS A 319 20.13 23.72 4.54
N TYR A 320 19.73 22.49 4.20
CA TYR A 320 20.66 21.45 3.79
C TYR A 320 21.74 22.11 2.91
N PRO A 321 23.03 21.97 3.24
CA PRO A 321 24.07 22.51 2.38
C PRO A 321 23.77 22.06 0.97
N ALA A 322 23.93 22.98 0.02
CA ALA A 322 23.75 22.65 -1.39
C ALA A 322 24.51 21.33 -1.67
N PRO A 323 23.93 20.41 -2.43
CA PRO A 323 24.62 19.15 -2.74
C PRO A 323 26.03 19.49 -3.18
N ALA A 324 27.00 18.77 -2.63
CA ALA A 324 28.40 18.94 -3.00
C ALA A 324 28.51 19.01 -4.53
N PRO A 325 29.33 19.90 -5.11
CA PRO A 325 29.32 20.24 -6.54
C PRO A 325 29.76 19.13 -7.51
N ALA A 326 29.66 17.85 -7.08
CA ALA A 326 30.10 16.70 -7.84
C ALA A 326 29.15 16.27 -8.99
N LEU A 327 27.89 16.76 -9.00
CA LEU A 327 26.92 16.37 -10.03
C LEU A 327 26.68 17.53 -10.99
N SER A 328 26.73 17.25 -12.31
CA SER A 328 26.42 18.27 -13.31
C SER A 328 24.95 18.75 -13.20
N ALA A 329 24.68 19.98 -13.58
CA ALA A 329 23.33 20.57 -13.53
C ALA A 329 22.30 19.76 -14.38
N SER A 330 22.76 19.09 -15.41
CA SER A 330 21.93 18.19 -16.24
C SER A 330 21.52 16.94 -15.49
N VAL A 331 22.44 16.30 -14.76
CA VAL A 331 22.16 15.12 -13.94
C VAL A 331 21.21 15.49 -12.81
N ILE A 332 21.39 16.60 -12.13
CA ILE A 332 20.49 17.07 -11.07
C ILE A 332 19.08 17.27 -11.62
N ARG A 333 18.93 17.92 -12.77
CA ARG A 333 17.62 18.12 -13.43
C ARG A 333 16.96 16.79 -13.84
N GLY A 334 17.75 15.84 -14.33
CA GLY A 334 17.27 14.48 -14.65
C GLY A 334 16.72 13.78 -13.40
N LEU A 335 17.49 13.81 -12.32
CA LEU A 335 17.07 13.20 -11.04
C LEU A 335 15.85 13.90 -10.43
N GLU A 336 15.70 15.20 -10.54
CA GLU A 336 14.51 15.93 -10.05
C GLU A 336 13.24 15.58 -10.81
N ASN A 337 13.34 15.10 -12.04
CA ASN A 337 12.19 14.64 -12.84
C ASN A 337 11.84 13.17 -12.63
N LEU A 338 12.73 12.37 -12.04
CA LEU A 338 12.53 10.94 -11.84
C LEU A 338 11.24 10.60 -11.06
N PRO A 339 10.89 11.26 -9.95
CA PRO A 339 9.63 10.98 -9.23
C PRO A 339 8.39 11.21 -10.10
N ALA A 340 8.42 12.22 -10.96
CA ALA A 340 7.32 12.49 -11.90
C ALA A 340 7.22 11.38 -12.95
N GLY A 341 8.34 10.91 -13.49
CA GLY A 341 8.40 9.77 -14.41
C GLY A 341 7.83 8.48 -13.78
N LEU A 342 8.14 8.22 -12.50
CA LEU A 342 7.60 7.08 -11.76
C LEU A 342 6.08 7.21 -11.54
N ILE A 343 5.56 8.40 -11.31
CA ILE A 343 4.10 8.64 -11.24
C ILE A 343 3.44 8.36 -12.59
N VAL A 344 4.05 8.83 -13.72
CA VAL A 344 3.57 8.51 -15.07
C VAL A 344 3.53 7.00 -15.29
N LEU A 345 4.62 6.30 -14.96
CA LEU A 345 4.69 4.84 -15.09
C LEU A 345 3.58 4.16 -14.28
N THR A 346 3.39 4.57 -13.02
CA THR A 346 2.31 4.04 -12.17
C THR A 346 0.93 4.27 -12.79
N LEU A 347 0.69 5.46 -13.34
CA LEU A 347 -0.57 5.79 -14.00
C LEU A 347 -0.81 4.92 -15.23
N VAL A 348 0.21 4.73 -16.08
CA VAL A 348 0.12 3.87 -17.27
C VAL A 348 -0.15 2.42 -16.86
N VAL A 349 0.60 1.88 -15.90
CA VAL A 349 0.39 0.52 -15.38
C VAL A 349 -1.01 0.35 -14.80
N ALA A 350 -1.50 1.33 -14.04
CA ALA A 350 -2.82 1.27 -13.43
C ALA A 350 -3.95 1.35 -14.46
N LEU A 351 -3.84 2.20 -15.47
CA LEU A 351 -4.88 2.39 -16.49
C LEU A 351 -4.88 1.30 -17.57
N LEU A 352 -3.71 0.76 -17.92
CA LEU A 352 -3.62 -0.36 -18.87
C LEU A 352 -3.72 -1.73 -18.19
N ALA A 353 -3.86 -1.76 -16.85
CA ALA A 353 -3.89 -2.99 -16.05
C ALA A 353 -2.72 -3.96 -16.33
N ILE A 354 -1.54 -3.41 -16.61
CA ILE A 354 -0.35 -4.21 -16.86
C ILE A 354 -0.01 -4.96 -15.57
N PRO A 355 0.28 -6.28 -15.62
CA PRO A 355 0.60 -7.08 -14.44
C PRO A 355 2.04 -6.81 -13.96
N LEU A 356 2.36 -5.54 -13.66
CA LEU A 356 3.64 -5.10 -13.14
C LEU A 356 3.51 -4.80 -11.64
N ASP A 357 4.37 -5.43 -10.83
CA ASP A 357 4.39 -5.16 -9.40
C ASP A 357 5.07 -3.82 -9.11
N LEU A 358 4.25 -2.81 -8.84
CA LEU A 358 4.71 -1.46 -8.49
C LEU A 358 5.37 -1.38 -7.10
N ALA A 359 5.23 -2.41 -6.25
CA ALA A 359 5.86 -2.41 -4.93
C ALA A 359 7.39 -2.41 -5.02
N GLY A 360 7.95 -2.98 -6.10
CA GLY A 360 9.39 -3.00 -6.35
C GLY A 360 10.04 -1.64 -6.62
N ILE A 361 9.24 -0.63 -6.95
CA ILE A 361 9.74 0.72 -7.29
C ILE A 361 10.00 1.56 -6.02
N GLU A 362 9.37 1.22 -4.89
CA GLU A 362 9.49 1.95 -3.64
C GLU A 362 10.20 1.11 -2.56
N PRO A 363 10.98 1.73 -1.64
CA PRO A 363 11.77 1.03 -0.63
C PRO A 363 10.93 0.49 0.54
N PHE A 364 9.62 0.71 0.52
CA PHE A 364 8.78 0.49 1.70
C PHE A 364 8.62 -0.99 2.03
N ALA A 365 8.48 -1.87 1.04
CA ALA A 365 8.41 -3.30 1.27
C ALA A 365 9.74 -3.88 1.82
N ALA A 366 10.87 -3.17 1.69
CA ALA A 366 12.15 -3.60 2.26
C ALA A 366 12.15 -3.70 3.80
N TYR A 367 11.23 -2.99 4.46
CA TYR A 367 11.06 -3.06 5.92
C TYR A 367 10.29 -4.30 6.36
N ILE A 368 9.58 -4.97 5.46
CA ILE A 368 8.86 -6.21 5.74
C ILE A 368 9.72 -7.37 5.28
N VAL A 369 10.59 -7.86 6.18
CA VAL A 369 11.69 -8.79 5.85
C VAL A 369 11.25 -10.05 5.08
N ARG A 370 10.01 -10.52 5.30
CA ARG A 370 9.48 -11.71 4.61
C ARG A 370 8.99 -11.44 3.18
N SER A 371 8.48 -10.22 2.93
CA SER A 371 7.89 -9.82 1.65
C SER A 371 8.81 -8.97 0.79
N ALA A 372 10.02 -8.73 1.27
CA ALA A 372 11.00 -7.87 0.61
C ALA A 372 11.56 -8.54 -0.66
N GLY A 373 11.07 -8.11 -1.82
CA GLY A 373 11.69 -8.46 -3.09
C GLY A 373 13.09 -7.86 -3.25
N ILE A 374 13.94 -8.49 -4.07
CA ILE A 374 15.31 -8.00 -4.32
C ILE A 374 15.29 -6.54 -4.82
N ALA A 375 14.33 -6.18 -5.68
CA ALA A 375 14.21 -4.83 -6.23
C ALA A 375 14.00 -3.78 -5.13
N THR A 376 13.11 -4.04 -4.17
CA THR A 376 12.84 -3.12 -3.05
C THR A 376 14.04 -2.97 -2.12
N LEU A 377 14.77 -4.07 -1.87
CA LEU A 377 16.00 -4.05 -1.08
C LEU A 377 17.08 -3.21 -1.76
N VAL A 378 17.25 -3.36 -3.07
CA VAL A 378 18.21 -2.57 -3.85
C VAL A 378 17.83 -1.08 -3.82
N VAL A 379 16.56 -0.74 -4.04
CA VAL A 379 16.09 0.65 -3.99
C VAL A 379 16.31 1.25 -2.60
N ALA A 380 16.00 0.51 -1.53
CA ALA A 380 16.23 0.95 -0.16
C ALA A 380 17.72 1.16 0.14
N ALA A 381 18.57 0.20 -0.23
CA ALA A 381 20.01 0.28 0.00
C ALA A 381 20.66 1.44 -0.79
N VAL A 382 20.32 1.58 -2.07
CA VAL A 382 20.83 2.69 -2.91
C VAL A 382 20.36 4.04 -2.33
N GLY A 383 19.10 4.15 -1.90
CA GLY A 383 18.56 5.35 -1.26
C GLY A 383 19.30 5.73 0.03
N LEU A 384 19.65 4.75 0.87
CA LEU A 384 20.41 4.98 2.11
C LEU A 384 21.86 5.33 1.81
N ILE A 385 22.54 4.62 0.89
CA ILE A 385 23.92 4.92 0.48
C ILE A 385 23.99 6.32 -0.12
N ALA A 386 23.08 6.67 -1.03
CA ALA A 386 23.01 8.02 -1.60
C ALA A 386 22.76 9.08 -0.52
N SER A 387 22.01 8.74 0.53
CA SER A 387 21.72 9.67 1.63
C SER A 387 22.91 9.91 2.56
N PHE A 388 23.94 9.08 2.47
CA PHE A 388 25.24 9.36 3.09
C PHE A 388 25.95 10.54 2.41
N PHE A 389 25.73 10.77 1.11
CA PHE A 389 26.38 11.85 0.34
C PHE A 389 25.46 13.07 0.18
N VAL A 390 24.15 12.85 -0.01
CA VAL A 390 23.16 13.90 -0.22
C VAL A 390 22.01 13.71 0.78
N PRO A 391 21.69 14.71 1.63
CA PRO A 391 20.65 14.56 2.64
C PRO A 391 19.32 14.21 2.01
N GLN A 392 18.67 13.15 2.52
CA GLN A 392 17.39 12.65 2.04
C GLN A 392 17.33 12.40 0.52
N ALA A 393 18.38 11.78 -0.05
CA ALA A 393 18.56 11.61 -1.48
C ALA A 393 17.35 10.91 -2.15
N TYR A 394 16.86 9.80 -1.59
CA TYR A 394 15.70 9.12 -2.15
C TYR A 394 14.43 9.96 -2.03
N CYS A 395 14.17 10.57 -0.87
CA CYS A 395 12.98 11.43 -0.68
C CYS A 395 12.96 12.61 -1.66
N ARG A 396 14.13 13.11 -2.04
CA ARG A 396 14.28 14.25 -2.93
C ARG A 396 14.20 13.87 -4.40
N PHE A 397 14.83 12.76 -4.79
CA PHE A 397 15.05 12.41 -6.19
C PHE A 397 14.40 11.12 -6.65
N GLY A 398 13.91 10.26 -5.75
CA GLY A 398 13.41 8.93 -6.10
C GLY A 398 11.98 8.64 -5.64
N CYS A 399 11.40 9.42 -4.72
CA CYS A 399 10.14 9.07 -4.08
C CYS A 399 8.91 9.61 -4.83
N PRO A 400 8.14 8.76 -5.54
CA PRO A 400 6.92 9.19 -6.21
C PRO A 400 5.79 9.53 -5.21
N THR A 401 5.67 8.78 -4.11
CA THR A 401 4.73 9.09 -3.02
C THR A 401 5.02 10.47 -2.42
N GLY A 402 6.29 10.80 -2.17
CA GLY A 402 6.70 12.12 -1.70
C GLY A 402 6.38 13.24 -2.70
N ALA A 403 6.51 12.98 -4.00
CA ALA A 403 6.14 13.93 -5.04
C ALA A 403 4.64 14.21 -5.08
N LEU A 404 3.79 13.16 -4.94
CA LEU A 404 2.33 13.27 -4.86
C LEU A 404 1.91 14.11 -3.64
N LEU A 405 2.42 13.78 -2.45
CA LEU A 405 2.11 14.53 -1.21
C LEU A 405 2.58 15.98 -1.28
N ASN A 406 3.71 16.24 -1.94
CA ASN A 406 4.24 17.60 -2.15
C ASN A 406 3.44 18.38 -3.22
N PHE A 407 2.78 17.70 -4.15
CA PHE A 407 1.88 18.33 -5.12
C PHE A 407 0.66 18.96 -4.44
N VAL A 408 0.00 18.23 -3.53
CA VAL A 408 -1.19 18.71 -2.79
C VAL A 408 -0.84 19.66 -1.63
N ARG A 409 0.43 19.79 -1.27
CA ARG A 409 0.90 20.58 -0.13
C ARG A 409 0.68 22.07 -0.34
N HIS A 410 0.09 22.74 0.66
CA HIS A 410 -0.07 24.20 0.68
C HIS A 410 1.28 24.92 0.90
N ARG A 411 1.53 25.98 0.12
CA ARG A 411 2.78 26.77 0.20
C ARG A 411 2.58 28.24 0.63
N GLY A 412 1.44 28.52 1.22
CA GLY A 412 1.11 29.86 1.69
C GLY A 412 0.90 30.87 0.55
N THR A 413 1.29 32.10 0.79
CA THR A 413 1.14 33.22 -0.17
C THR A 413 2.03 33.12 -1.41
N THR A 414 3.09 32.29 -1.35
CA THR A 414 4.00 32.05 -2.48
C THR A 414 3.50 30.98 -3.45
N ASP A 415 2.33 30.37 -3.16
CA ASP A 415 1.77 29.32 -4.00
C ASP A 415 1.21 29.92 -5.30
N ARG A 416 1.86 29.55 -6.40
CA ARG A 416 1.51 30.01 -7.75
C ARG A 416 1.39 28.84 -8.67
N PHE A 417 0.58 28.98 -9.72
CA PHE A 417 0.52 28.03 -10.82
C PHE A 417 1.90 27.87 -11.46
N SER A 418 2.41 26.66 -11.56
CA SER A 418 3.80 26.37 -11.89
C SER A 418 3.89 25.22 -12.93
N ARG A 419 5.11 24.93 -13.41
CA ARG A 419 5.37 23.83 -14.35
C ARG A 419 4.80 22.47 -13.85
N ARG A 420 4.72 22.25 -12.54
CA ARG A 420 4.13 21.04 -11.96
C ARG A 420 2.63 20.95 -12.19
N ASP A 421 1.94 22.07 -12.14
CA ASP A 421 0.50 22.13 -12.34
C ASP A 421 0.17 21.90 -13.84
N PHE A 422 1.01 22.38 -14.77
CA PHE A 422 0.92 22.02 -16.19
C PHE A 422 1.21 20.53 -16.43
N ALA A 423 2.25 19.98 -15.79
CA ALA A 423 2.55 18.55 -15.89
C ALA A 423 1.39 17.70 -15.37
N ALA A 424 0.71 18.15 -14.32
CA ALA A 424 -0.46 17.48 -13.77
C ALA A 424 -1.65 17.50 -14.76
N LEU A 425 -1.88 18.61 -15.49
CA LEU A 425 -2.86 18.66 -16.58
C LEU A 425 -2.51 17.70 -17.72
N ALA A 426 -1.24 17.67 -18.10
CA ALA A 426 -0.77 16.70 -19.11
C ALA A 426 -1.00 15.24 -18.66
N LEU A 427 -0.81 14.95 -17.37
CA LEU A 427 -1.13 13.63 -16.80
C LEU A 427 -2.62 13.32 -16.86
N VAL A 428 -3.50 14.29 -16.58
CA VAL A 428 -4.95 14.10 -16.73
C VAL A 428 -5.31 13.84 -18.18
N ALA A 429 -4.76 14.62 -19.11
CA ALA A 429 -4.99 14.41 -20.55
C ALA A 429 -4.53 13.02 -21.00
N LEU A 430 -3.35 12.58 -20.56
CA LEU A 430 -2.86 11.22 -20.81
C LEU A 430 -3.79 10.17 -20.21
N ALA A 431 -4.24 10.37 -18.97
CA ALA A 431 -5.15 9.43 -18.29
C ALA A 431 -6.48 9.31 -19.03
N VAL A 432 -7.06 10.41 -19.50
CA VAL A 432 -8.29 10.41 -20.31
C VAL A 432 -8.07 9.68 -21.63
N LEU A 433 -6.95 9.93 -22.31
CA LEU A 433 -6.61 9.26 -23.56
C LEU A 433 -6.46 7.76 -23.38
N LEU A 434 -5.74 7.33 -22.35
CA LEU A 434 -5.54 5.91 -22.03
C LEU A 434 -6.85 5.24 -21.63
N ASN A 435 -7.68 5.92 -20.84
CA ASN A 435 -9.00 5.40 -20.47
C ASN A 435 -9.91 5.20 -21.67
N TRP A 436 -9.90 6.14 -22.63
CA TRP A 436 -10.71 6.04 -23.83
C TRP A 436 -10.24 4.89 -24.75
N LYS A 437 -8.92 4.74 -24.91
CA LYS A 437 -8.32 3.70 -25.77
C LYS A 437 -8.02 2.39 -25.06
N HIS A 438 -8.45 2.23 -23.81
CA HIS A 438 -8.14 1.07 -22.98
C HIS A 438 -8.34 -0.28 -23.69
N LEU A 439 -9.45 -0.49 -24.37
CA LEU A 439 -9.71 -1.74 -25.09
C LEU A 439 -8.75 -1.95 -26.27
N SER A 440 -8.55 -0.93 -27.09
CA SER A 440 -7.69 -1.01 -28.28
C SER A 440 -6.22 -1.24 -27.92
N VAL A 441 -5.73 -0.63 -26.84
CA VAL A 441 -4.32 -0.75 -26.40
C VAL A 441 -4.07 -2.10 -25.76
N ILE A 442 -5.01 -2.64 -24.97
CA ILE A 442 -4.87 -3.98 -24.38
C ILE A 442 -4.82 -5.05 -25.47
N PHE A 443 -5.71 -4.98 -26.48
CA PHE A 443 -5.67 -5.91 -27.60
C PHE A 443 -4.33 -5.88 -28.33
N TRP A 444 -3.75 -4.69 -28.50
CA TRP A 444 -2.44 -4.55 -29.13
C TRP A 444 -1.30 -5.11 -28.29
N LEU A 445 -1.32 -4.89 -26.97
CA LEU A 445 -0.29 -5.40 -26.04
C LEU A 445 -0.39 -6.92 -25.82
N GLN A 446 -1.58 -7.51 -25.95
CA GLN A 446 -1.77 -8.97 -25.83
C GLN A 446 -1.47 -9.71 -27.12
N GLY A 447 -1.38 -9.00 -28.24
CA GLY A 447 -0.98 -9.54 -29.53
C GLY A 447 0.53 -9.54 -29.80
N LEU A 448 1.32 -9.03 -28.85
CA LEU A 448 2.77 -9.12 -28.78
C LEU A 448 3.18 -10.21 -27.80
#